data_1ada7dae9d2b23ffd089c1deaaaf9b4c
#
_entry.id   1ada7dae9d2b23ffd089c1deaaaf9b4c
#
_cell.length_a   1.000
_cell.length_b   1.000
_cell.length_c   1.000
_cell.angle_alpha   90.00
_cell.angle_beta   90.00
_cell.angle_gamma   90.00
#
_symmetry.space_group_name_H-M   'P 1'
#
loop_
_entity.id
_entity.type
_entity.pdbx_description
1 polymer ?
#
loop_
_entity_poly.entity_id
_entity_poly.type
_entity_poly.pdbx_seq_one_letter_code
_entity_poly.pdbx_strand_id
1 'polypeptide(L)'
;MQAMIFAAGLGTRLKPLTDTMPKALVKVGERPLLDRVIMRLKEAGASHIVVNVHHFSEQIIDYLQTNSYGISIDISDETEQLLDTGGGIKRAASLFKQDEPVLIHNVDILSNVDLASFYYHATANNSTTTATDALLLVSARTTQRYLIFSEGMRLMGWTNVSTGEVKSPYAALQGLRFEVPSETNPHALQHGYHLYAFSGIHAIAPSALKTMQEEEGEVFPIIDFYLRHCKKLNFQGEVKRDLKLMDVGKIGSLKEAEAFVQLRES
;
A
#
# COMPACT_ATOMS: atom_id res chain seq x y z
N MET A 1 17.08 3.96 -1.51
CA MET A 1 15.58 3.88 -1.36
C MET A 1 15.22 3.91 0.12
N GLN A 2 14.17 4.64 0.46
CA GLN A 2 13.54 4.62 1.78
C GLN A 2 12.14 4.03 1.67
N ALA A 3 11.65 3.41 2.75
CA ALA A 3 10.36 2.73 2.75
C ALA A 3 9.60 2.88 4.07
N MET A 4 8.30 2.63 4.05
CA MET A 4 7.46 2.51 5.25
C MET A 4 6.69 1.19 5.22
N ILE A 5 6.59 0.54 6.37
CA ILE A 5 5.76 -0.65 6.56
C ILE A 5 4.58 -0.29 7.45
N PHE A 6 3.36 -0.53 6.98
CA PHE A 6 2.17 -0.41 7.81
C PHE A 6 2.01 -1.63 8.71
N ALA A 7 2.32 -1.48 10.00
CA ALA A 7 2.22 -2.51 11.02
C ALA A 7 1.23 -2.19 12.17
N ALA A 8 0.61 -0.99 12.15
CA ALA A 8 -0.33 -0.52 13.19
C ALA A 8 -1.72 -1.19 13.17
N GLY A 9 -1.99 -2.07 12.22
CA GLY A 9 -3.30 -2.70 12.03
C GLY A 9 -3.72 -3.64 13.17
N LEU A 10 -4.99 -3.55 13.61
CA LEU A 10 -5.55 -4.35 14.72
C LEU A 10 -5.64 -5.86 14.45
N GLY A 11 -5.59 -6.29 13.21
CA GLY A 11 -5.60 -7.71 12.84
C GLY A 11 -6.88 -8.49 13.21
N THR A 12 -8.01 -7.84 13.40
CA THR A 12 -9.25 -8.44 13.96
C THR A 12 -9.75 -9.69 13.24
N ARG A 13 -9.46 -9.83 11.94
CA ARG A 13 -9.84 -10.99 11.13
C ARG A 13 -8.93 -12.22 11.30
N LEU A 14 -7.82 -12.06 12.01
CA LEU A 14 -6.86 -13.13 12.34
C LEU A 14 -7.04 -13.68 13.77
N LYS A 15 -8.08 -13.23 14.50
CA LYS A 15 -8.40 -13.79 15.81
C LYS A 15 -8.67 -15.31 15.71
N PRO A 16 -8.21 -16.12 16.70
CA PRO A 16 -7.65 -15.72 17.98
C PRO A 16 -6.14 -15.40 18.00
N LEU A 17 -5.40 -15.58 16.90
CA LEU A 17 -3.94 -15.35 16.88
C LEU A 17 -3.57 -13.93 17.33
N THR A 18 -4.36 -12.95 16.89
CA THR A 18 -4.13 -11.53 17.20
C THR A 18 -4.77 -11.06 18.51
N ASP A 19 -5.23 -11.97 19.36
CA ASP A 19 -5.64 -11.64 20.73
C ASP A 19 -4.43 -11.45 21.67
N THR A 20 -3.26 -12.00 21.32
CA THR A 20 -2.05 -11.98 22.15
C THR A 20 -0.81 -11.43 21.45
N MET A 21 -0.88 -11.18 20.13
CA MET A 21 0.25 -10.66 19.36
C MET A 21 -0.23 -9.72 18.24
N PRO A 22 0.61 -8.76 17.80
CA PRO A 22 0.27 -7.93 16.66
C PRO A 22 0.26 -8.74 15.35
N LYS A 23 -0.60 -8.37 14.41
CA LYS A 23 -0.66 -9.00 13.08
C LYS A 23 0.70 -9.08 12.40
N ALA A 24 1.53 -8.05 12.56
CA ALA A 24 2.86 -7.98 11.98
C ALA A 24 3.79 -9.13 12.40
N LEU A 25 3.58 -9.69 13.58
CA LEU A 25 4.36 -10.81 14.11
C LEU A 25 3.73 -12.19 13.87
N VAL A 26 2.56 -12.26 13.22
CA VAL A 26 1.98 -13.55 12.79
C VAL A 26 2.93 -14.18 11.77
N LYS A 27 3.28 -15.44 12.02
CA LYS A 27 4.20 -16.19 11.15
C LYS A 27 3.47 -16.76 9.95
N VAL A 28 4.17 -16.73 8.82
CA VAL A 28 3.87 -17.50 7.60
C VAL A 28 5.07 -18.41 7.37
N GLY A 29 4.90 -19.71 7.56
CA GLY A 29 6.03 -20.62 7.74
C GLY A 29 6.84 -20.23 8.98
N GLU A 30 8.17 -20.19 8.87
CA GLU A 30 9.05 -19.94 10.01
C GLU A 30 9.22 -18.45 10.37
N ARG A 31 8.80 -17.51 9.50
CA ARG A 31 9.10 -16.08 9.65
C ARG A 31 7.86 -15.22 9.84
N PRO A 32 7.89 -14.21 10.73
CA PRO A 32 6.84 -13.20 10.83
C PRO A 32 6.63 -12.44 9.53
N LEU A 33 5.41 -11.94 9.32
CA LEU A 33 5.07 -11.07 8.18
C LEU A 33 5.99 -9.86 8.11
N LEU A 34 6.26 -9.21 9.23
CA LEU A 34 7.15 -8.04 9.33
C LEU A 34 8.56 -8.36 8.83
N ASP A 35 9.14 -9.48 9.27
CA ASP A 35 10.47 -9.92 8.86
C ASP A 35 10.54 -10.13 7.34
N ARG A 36 9.51 -10.78 6.77
CA ARG A 36 9.42 -11.01 5.33
C ARG A 36 9.40 -9.72 4.52
N VAL A 37 8.63 -8.74 4.97
CA VAL A 37 8.54 -7.44 4.28
C VAL A 37 9.84 -6.66 4.41
N ILE A 38 10.46 -6.62 5.61
CA ILE A 38 11.76 -5.96 5.83
C ILE A 38 12.83 -6.56 4.89
N MET A 39 12.93 -7.89 4.86
CA MET A 39 13.93 -8.56 4.01
C MET A 39 13.71 -8.26 2.53
N ARG A 40 12.49 -8.29 2.05
CA ARG A 40 12.16 -7.93 0.66
C ARG A 40 12.49 -6.49 0.32
N LEU A 41 12.19 -5.55 1.21
CA LEU A 41 12.55 -4.14 1.02
C LEU A 41 14.06 -3.94 1.02
N LYS A 42 14.78 -4.62 1.91
CA LYS A 42 16.24 -4.62 1.93
C LYS A 42 16.84 -5.17 0.63
N GLU A 43 16.35 -6.32 0.15
CA GLU A 43 16.75 -6.93 -1.12
C GLU A 43 16.48 -6.00 -2.32
N ALA A 44 15.41 -5.21 -2.27
CA ALA A 44 15.10 -4.18 -3.26
C ALA A 44 15.96 -2.91 -3.13
N GLY A 45 16.89 -2.85 -2.17
CA GLY A 45 17.81 -1.74 -1.98
C GLY A 45 17.36 -0.68 -0.98
N ALA A 46 16.41 -1.00 -0.08
CA ALA A 46 16.07 -0.11 1.02
C ALA A 46 17.25 -0.03 2.01
N SER A 47 17.68 1.18 2.32
CA SER A 47 18.68 1.48 3.34
C SER A 47 18.08 2.05 4.63
N HIS A 48 16.81 2.47 4.55
CA HIS A 48 16.06 3.04 5.66
C HIS A 48 14.60 2.60 5.56
N ILE A 49 14.04 2.11 6.68
CA ILE A 49 12.63 1.70 6.79
C ILE A 49 12.02 2.34 8.02
N VAL A 50 10.82 2.92 7.88
CA VAL A 50 9.99 3.35 9.00
C VAL A 50 8.89 2.33 9.21
N VAL A 51 8.70 1.87 10.44
CA VAL A 51 7.61 0.95 10.82
C VAL A 51 6.65 1.69 11.73
N ASN A 52 5.37 1.84 11.32
CA ASN A 52 4.40 2.38 12.25
C ASN A 52 3.85 1.29 13.18
N VAL A 53 3.62 1.66 14.42
CA VAL A 53 3.15 0.74 15.46
C VAL A 53 1.97 1.35 16.23
N HIS A 54 1.03 0.50 16.67
CA HIS A 54 -0.12 0.89 17.49
C HIS A 54 -0.48 -0.24 18.46
N HIS A 55 -1.23 -1.23 18.02
CA HIS A 55 -1.68 -2.37 18.83
C HIS A 55 -0.52 -3.33 19.09
N PHE A 56 -0.27 -3.66 20.38
CA PHE A 56 0.91 -4.42 20.81
C PHE A 56 2.24 -3.81 20.33
N SER A 57 2.35 -2.47 20.34
CA SER A 57 3.53 -1.72 19.87
C SER A 57 4.83 -2.22 20.48
N GLU A 58 4.85 -2.47 21.81
CA GLU A 58 6.03 -2.97 22.53
C GLU A 58 6.56 -4.28 21.93
N GLN A 59 5.69 -5.21 21.56
CA GLN A 59 6.13 -6.49 20.96
C GLN A 59 6.80 -6.29 19.61
N ILE A 60 6.33 -5.33 18.79
CA ILE A 60 6.95 -5.01 17.50
C ILE A 60 8.30 -4.33 17.73
N ILE A 61 8.36 -3.38 18.67
CA ILE A 61 9.59 -2.65 19.02
C ILE A 61 10.66 -3.62 19.54
N ASP A 62 10.31 -4.48 20.50
CA ASP A 62 11.21 -5.50 21.05
C ASP A 62 11.71 -6.45 19.95
N TYR A 63 10.82 -6.86 19.05
CA TYR A 63 11.20 -7.72 17.94
C TYR A 63 12.22 -7.02 17.03
N LEU A 64 12.01 -5.76 16.68
CA LEU A 64 12.91 -4.99 15.81
C LEU A 64 14.27 -4.71 16.49
N GLN A 65 14.29 -4.49 17.81
CA GLN A 65 15.53 -4.26 18.58
C GLN A 65 16.36 -5.54 18.74
N THR A 66 15.68 -6.70 18.84
CA THR A 66 16.34 -8.00 19.03
C THR A 66 16.92 -8.55 17.71
N ASN A 67 16.35 -8.16 16.57
CA ASN A 67 16.75 -8.66 15.26
C ASN A 67 17.51 -7.58 14.45
N SER A 68 18.75 -7.88 14.05
CA SER A 68 19.56 -6.95 13.24
C SER A 68 19.36 -7.22 11.75
N TYR A 69 18.96 -6.19 11.01
CA TYR A 69 18.76 -6.25 9.57
C TYR A 69 19.91 -5.63 8.76
N GLY A 70 20.85 -4.93 9.42
CA GLY A 70 21.97 -4.22 8.77
C GLY A 70 21.52 -3.01 7.93
N ILE A 71 20.33 -2.47 8.21
CA ILE A 71 19.78 -1.23 7.66
C ILE A 71 19.17 -0.41 8.80
N SER A 72 18.94 0.89 8.58
CA SER A 72 18.27 1.75 9.56
C SER A 72 16.78 1.44 9.62
N ILE A 73 16.25 1.26 10.83
CA ILE A 73 14.81 1.10 11.08
C ILE A 73 14.40 2.09 12.16
N ASP A 74 13.48 2.99 11.82
CA ASP A 74 12.84 3.92 12.73
C ASP A 74 11.40 3.52 13.03
N ILE A 75 10.90 3.91 14.21
CA ILE A 75 9.54 3.64 14.66
C ILE A 75 8.71 4.91 14.57
N SER A 76 7.55 4.82 13.91
CA SER A 76 6.50 5.84 13.97
C SER A 76 5.43 5.35 14.95
N ASP A 77 5.43 5.91 16.15
CA ASP A 77 4.55 5.48 17.24
C ASP A 77 3.17 6.15 17.13
N GLU A 78 2.13 5.32 17.00
CA GLU A 78 0.72 5.70 16.97
C GLU A 78 -0.05 5.12 18.18
N THR A 79 0.63 4.74 19.25
CA THR A 79 0.04 4.05 20.42
C THR A 79 -1.10 4.84 21.06
N GLU A 80 -0.98 6.17 21.11
CA GLU A 80 -2.01 7.04 21.69
C GLU A 80 -3.28 7.10 20.82
N GLN A 81 -3.14 7.05 19.50
CA GLN A 81 -4.25 7.16 18.56
C GLN A 81 -3.92 6.47 17.23
N LEU A 82 -4.79 5.57 16.78
CA LEU A 82 -4.70 5.00 15.44
C LEU A 82 -5.05 6.06 14.39
N LEU A 83 -4.10 6.36 13.49
CA LEU A 83 -4.20 7.49 12.57
C LEU A 83 -4.77 7.12 11.20
N ASP A 84 -5.10 5.84 10.97
CA ASP A 84 -5.40 5.28 9.66
C ASP A 84 -4.20 5.41 8.68
N THR A 85 -4.34 4.94 7.46
CA THR A 85 -3.22 4.79 6.51
C THR A 85 -2.62 6.12 6.04
N GLY A 86 -3.42 7.15 5.84
CA GLY A 86 -2.93 8.47 5.44
C GLY A 86 -2.31 9.24 6.60
N GLY A 87 -2.98 9.24 7.76
CA GLY A 87 -2.47 9.90 8.96
C GLY A 87 -1.16 9.26 9.45
N GLY A 88 -1.03 7.92 9.34
CA GLY A 88 0.22 7.23 9.64
C GLY A 88 1.39 7.67 8.77
N ILE A 89 1.18 7.87 7.46
CA ILE A 89 2.21 8.42 6.57
C ILE A 89 2.55 9.86 6.97
N LYS A 90 1.54 10.69 7.23
CA LYS A 90 1.73 12.07 7.65
C LYS A 90 2.57 12.17 8.93
N ARG A 91 2.28 11.32 9.93
CA ARG A 91 3.03 11.27 11.19
C ARG A 91 4.48 10.84 10.97
N ALA A 92 4.71 9.86 10.12
CA ALA A 92 6.04 9.36 9.79
C ALA A 92 6.86 10.33 8.90
N ALA A 93 6.23 11.35 8.32
CA ALA A 93 6.85 12.19 7.29
C ALA A 93 8.16 12.87 7.72
N SER A 94 8.31 13.22 9.00
CA SER A 94 9.54 13.82 9.56
C SER A 94 10.71 12.83 9.66
N LEU A 95 10.44 11.53 9.60
CA LEU A 95 11.45 10.47 9.65
C LEU A 95 12.04 10.16 8.25
N PHE A 96 11.43 10.68 7.19
CA PHE A 96 11.90 10.47 5.84
C PHE A 96 12.81 11.59 5.34
N LYS A 97 13.71 11.25 4.42
CA LYS A 97 14.40 12.23 3.61
C LYS A 97 13.40 12.96 2.72
N GLN A 98 13.50 14.27 2.67
CA GLN A 98 12.51 15.14 2.04
C GLN A 98 12.66 15.25 0.52
N ASP A 99 13.72 14.71 -0.06
CA ASP A 99 14.07 14.78 -1.48
C ASP A 99 13.91 13.44 -2.24
N GLU A 100 13.58 12.38 -1.52
CA GLU A 100 13.39 11.04 -2.09
C GLU A 100 11.93 10.55 -1.91
N PRO A 101 11.34 9.86 -2.90
CA PRO A 101 10.07 9.16 -2.70
C PRO A 101 10.14 8.12 -1.60
N VAL A 102 9.01 7.82 -1.00
CA VAL A 102 8.84 6.77 0.01
C VAL A 102 8.04 5.62 -0.57
N LEU A 103 8.60 4.41 -0.52
CA LEU A 103 7.86 3.18 -0.86
C LEU A 103 7.06 2.72 0.36
N ILE A 104 5.75 2.65 0.23
CA ILE A 104 4.82 2.21 1.27
C ILE A 104 4.40 0.77 1.01
N HIS A 105 4.44 -0.07 2.03
CA HIS A 105 4.09 -1.48 1.93
C HIS A 105 3.26 -1.93 3.14
N ASN A 106 2.09 -2.50 2.89
CA ASN A 106 1.31 -3.12 3.97
C ASN A 106 2.01 -4.40 4.46
N VAL A 107 2.12 -4.60 5.77
CA VAL A 107 2.81 -5.75 6.37
C VAL A 107 2.19 -7.10 6.02
N ASP A 108 0.90 -7.11 5.70
CA ASP A 108 0.13 -8.33 5.39
C ASP A 108 0.07 -8.70 3.91
N ILE A 109 0.77 -7.98 3.06
CA ILE A 109 0.80 -8.25 1.62
C ILE A 109 2.05 -9.06 1.27
N LEU A 110 1.81 -10.25 0.72
CA LEU A 110 2.84 -11.04 0.04
C LEU A 110 2.63 -10.92 -1.47
N SER A 111 3.69 -10.67 -2.22
CA SER A 111 3.57 -10.51 -3.68
C SER A 111 4.84 -10.92 -4.42
N ASN A 112 4.74 -11.10 -5.73
CA ASN A 112 5.88 -11.34 -6.61
C ASN A 112 6.41 -10.06 -7.27
N VAL A 113 5.94 -8.87 -6.88
CA VAL A 113 6.37 -7.62 -7.49
C VAL A 113 7.87 -7.39 -7.28
N ASP A 114 8.56 -6.95 -8.32
CA ASP A 114 9.89 -6.40 -8.21
C ASP A 114 9.79 -4.97 -7.63
N LEU A 115 10.07 -4.86 -6.33
CA LEU A 115 9.95 -3.59 -5.58
C LEU A 115 11.01 -2.58 -6.03
N ALA A 116 12.19 -3.04 -6.46
CA ALA A 116 13.24 -2.15 -6.97
C ALA A 116 12.81 -1.49 -8.29
N SER A 117 12.30 -2.30 -9.22
CA SER A 117 11.76 -1.82 -10.50
C SER A 117 10.57 -0.89 -10.29
N PHE A 118 9.64 -1.25 -9.41
CA PHE A 118 8.47 -0.41 -9.08
C PHE A 118 8.89 0.95 -8.51
N TYR A 119 9.83 0.96 -7.57
CA TYR A 119 10.38 2.20 -7.01
C TYR A 119 11.11 3.04 -8.06
N TYR A 120 11.88 2.39 -8.94
CA TYR A 120 12.55 3.08 -10.04
C TYR A 120 11.55 3.80 -10.97
N HIS A 121 10.44 3.16 -11.32
CA HIS A 121 9.39 3.80 -12.13
C HIS A 121 8.78 5.03 -11.43
N ALA A 122 8.62 4.98 -10.11
CA ALA A 122 8.15 6.13 -9.34
C ALA A 122 9.14 7.30 -9.34
N THR A 123 10.45 7.02 -9.44
CA THR A 123 11.52 8.05 -9.44
C THR A 123 11.86 8.56 -10.84
N ALA A 124 11.83 7.69 -11.86
CA ALA A 124 12.24 8.02 -13.22
C ALA A 124 11.37 9.10 -13.89
N ASN A 125 10.09 9.17 -13.52
CA ASN A 125 9.15 10.14 -14.05
C ASN A 125 9.28 11.55 -13.43
N ASN A 126 10.18 11.75 -12.46
CA ASN A 126 10.38 13.06 -11.82
C ASN A 126 11.16 14.07 -12.66
N SER A 127 11.71 13.67 -13.81
CA SER A 127 12.51 14.53 -14.67
C SER A 127 11.72 15.20 -15.82
N THR A 128 10.42 14.90 -15.93
CA THR A 128 9.54 15.45 -17.00
C THR A 128 8.55 16.47 -16.44
N THR A 129 7.94 17.27 -17.32
CA THR A 129 6.90 18.25 -16.95
C THR A 129 5.63 17.62 -16.33
N THR A 130 5.56 16.29 -16.24
CA THR A 130 4.45 15.50 -15.68
C THR A 130 4.96 14.54 -14.61
N ALA A 131 5.76 15.06 -13.66
CA ALA A 131 6.24 14.25 -12.53
C ALA A 131 5.08 13.49 -11.85
N THR A 132 5.35 12.25 -11.45
CA THR A 132 4.37 11.41 -10.74
C THR A 132 4.45 11.73 -9.24
N ASP A 133 3.34 12.22 -8.68
CA ASP A 133 3.23 12.54 -7.25
C ASP A 133 2.99 11.29 -6.40
N ALA A 134 2.33 10.28 -6.94
CA ALA A 134 2.29 8.94 -6.38
C ALA A 134 2.08 7.87 -7.46
N LEU A 135 2.76 6.74 -7.31
CA LEU A 135 2.60 5.55 -8.12
C LEU A 135 1.92 4.45 -7.30
N LEU A 136 0.78 3.94 -7.75
CA LEU A 136 -0.01 2.92 -7.07
C LEU A 136 0.12 1.59 -7.80
N LEU A 137 0.62 0.56 -7.12
CA LEU A 137 0.59 -0.79 -7.67
C LEU A 137 -0.84 -1.32 -7.67
N VAL A 138 -1.32 -1.70 -8.84
CA VAL A 138 -2.69 -2.17 -9.03
C VAL A 138 -2.74 -3.47 -9.85
N SER A 139 -3.82 -4.21 -9.71
CA SER A 139 -4.03 -5.47 -10.42
C SER A 139 -5.48 -5.66 -10.85
N ALA A 140 -5.68 -6.56 -11.82
CA ALA A 140 -6.99 -6.94 -12.32
C ALA A 140 -7.71 -7.99 -11.45
N ARG A 141 -7.27 -8.21 -10.20
CA ARG A 141 -7.91 -9.17 -9.30
C ARG A 141 -9.38 -8.83 -9.03
N THR A 142 -10.22 -9.83 -8.91
CA THR A 142 -11.63 -9.65 -8.58
C THR A 142 -11.80 -9.14 -7.14
N THR A 143 -12.56 -8.06 -6.98
CA THR A 143 -12.92 -7.44 -5.70
C THR A 143 -14.25 -6.68 -5.85
N GLN A 144 -14.76 -6.12 -4.78
CA GLN A 144 -15.89 -5.19 -4.82
C GLN A 144 -15.47 -3.73 -4.94
N ARG A 145 -14.21 -3.42 -4.63
CA ARG A 145 -13.69 -2.04 -4.54
C ARG A 145 -12.56 -1.84 -5.54
N TYR A 146 -12.74 -0.90 -6.44
CA TYR A 146 -11.77 -0.59 -7.48
C TYR A 146 -11.40 0.89 -7.47
N LEU A 147 -10.16 1.18 -7.81
CA LEU A 147 -9.74 2.50 -8.26
C LEU A 147 -10.12 2.65 -9.74
N ILE A 148 -10.55 3.85 -10.12
CA ILE A 148 -10.95 4.20 -11.47
C ILE A 148 -9.80 5.02 -12.08
N PHE A 149 -9.31 4.57 -13.23
CA PHE A 149 -8.21 5.22 -13.94
C PHE A 149 -8.65 5.65 -15.34
N SER A 150 -8.10 6.76 -15.81
CA SER A 150 -8.19 7.13 -17.23
C SER A 150 -7.48 6.09 -18.12
N GLU A 151 -7.65 6.17 -19.44
CA GLU A 151 -6.91 5.36 -20.41
C GLU A 151 -5.39 5.47 -20.23
N GLY A 152 -4.86 6.66 -19.89
CA GLY A 152 -3.46 6.91 -19.56
C GLY A 152 -3.06 6.59 -18.12
N MET A 153 -3.85 5.77 -17.41
CA MET A 153 -3.59 5.30 -16.04
C MET A 153 -3.51 6.39 -14.97
N ARG A 154 -4.04 7.58 -15.20
CA ARG A 154 -4.19 8.61 -14.18
C ARG A 154 -5.38 8.26 -13.27
N LEU A 155 -5.21 8.38 -11.96
CA LEU A 155 -6.28 8.15 -10.99
C LEU A 155 -7.39 9.19 -11.16
N MET A 156 -8.62 8.71 -11.32
CA MET A 156 -9.82 9.52 -11.54
C MET A 156 -10.85 9.37 -10.42
N GLY A 157 -10.87 8.24 -9.72
CA GLY A 157 -11.88 7.97 -8.71
C GLY A 157 -11.77 6.59 -8.08
N TRP A 158 -12.82 6.23 -7.38
CA TRP A 158 -13.01 4.94 -6.71
C TRP A 158 -14.45 4.50 -6.85
N THR A 159 -14.69 3.20 -6.93
CA THR A 159 -16.03 2.63 -6.94
C THR A 159 -16.14 1.39 -6.07
N ASN A 160 -17.35 1.17 -5.51
CA ASN A 160 -17.77 -0.11 -4.97
C ASN A 160 -18.86 -0.68 -5.88
N VAL A 161 -18.52 -1.68 -6.66
CA VAL A 161 -19.42 -2.28 -7.67
C VAL A 161 -20.61 -3.01 -7.06
N SER A 162 -20.54 -3.43 -5.79
CA SER A 162 -21.68 -4.08 -5.11
C SER A 162 -22.72 -3.10 -4.63
N THR A 163 -22.33 -1.88 -4.27
CA THR A 163 -23.26 -0.82 -3.83
C THR A 163 -23.61 0.16 -4.92
N GLY A 164 -22.80 0.20 -6.00
CA GLY A 164 -22.89 1.20 -7.06
C GLY A 164 -22.34 2.58 -6.65
N GLU A 165 -21.69 2.69 -5.48
CA GLU A 165 -21.10 3.93 -5.02
C GLU A 165 -19.89 4.31 -5.88
N VAL A 166 -19.81 5.58 -6.28
CA VAL A 166 -18.66 6.17 -6.98
C VAL A 166 -18.21 7.42 -6.22
N LYS A 167 -16.92 7.48 -5.89
CA LYS A 167 -16.26 8.64 -5.28
C LYS A 167 -15.28 9.23 -6.28
N SER A 168 -15.49 10.45 -6.70
CA SER A 168 -14.60 11.14 -7.64
C SER A 168 -14.78 12.65 -7.56
N PRO A 169 -13.70 13.44 -7.65
CA PRO A 169 -13.80 14.89 -7.83
C PRO A 169 -14.16 15.29 -9.27
N TYR A 170 -14.15 14.35 -10.22
CA TYR A 170 -14.46 14.62 -11.64
C TYR A 170 -15.95 14.47 -11.92
N ALA A 171 -16.59 15.52 -12.46
CA ALA A 171 -18.00 15.51 -12.80
C ALA A 171 -18.37 14.41 -13.82
N ALA A 172 -17.45 14.06 -14.71
CA ALA A 172 -17.64 13.02 -15.73
C ALA A 172 -17.88 11.61 -15.14
N LEU A 173 -17.51 11.36 -13.89
CA LEU A 173 -17.74 10.09 -13.21
C LEU A 173 -19.03 10.06 -12.37
N GLN A 174 -19.67 11.22 -12.18
CA GLN A 174 -20.91 11.31 -11.40
C GLN A 174 -22.05 10.59 -12.10
N GLY A 175 -22.75 9.74 -11.37
CA GLY A 175 -23.89 8.97 -11.88
C GLY A 175 -23.52 7.74 -12.71
N LEU A 176 -22.24 7.50 -13.01
CA LEU A 176 -21.81 6.25 -13.65
C LEU A 176 -21.96 5.08 -12.67
N ARG A 177 -22.23 3.91 -13.25
CA ARG A 177 -22.19 2.62 -12.54
C ARG A 177 -21.18 1.73 -13.21
N PHE A 178 -20.43 1.03 -12.40
CA PHE A 178 -19.40 0.10 -12.85
C PHE A 178 -19.75 -1.32 -12.40
N GLU A 179 -19.29 -2.28 -13.18
CA GLU A 179 -19.47 -3.71 -12.91
C GLU A 179 -18.10 -4.34 -12.60
N VAL A 180 -18.13 -5.55 -12.03
CA VAL A 180 -16.90 -6.35 -11.87
C VAL A 180 -16.26 -6.56 -13.24
N PRO A 181 -14.97 -6.25 -13.43
CA PRO A 181 -14.29 -6.51 -14.69
C PRO A 181 -14.39 -7.99 -15.11
N SER A 182 -14.60 -8.22 -16.40
CA SER A 182 -14.70 -9.59 -16.95
C SER A 182 -13.42 -10.38 -16.70
N GLU A 183 -13.51 -11.63 -16.29
CA GLU A 183 -12.35 -12.53 -16.13
C GLU A 183 -11.63 -12.78 -17.45
N THR A 184 -12.35 -12.79 -18.57
CA THR A 184 -11.78 -13.03 -19.91
C THR A 184 -11.14 -11.76 -20.50
N ASN A 185 -11.56 -10.58 -20.05
CA ASN A 185 -10.97 -9.29 -20.47
C ASN A 185 -10.91 -8.30 -19.28
N PRO A 186 -10.04 -8.57 -18.29
CA PRO A 186 -10.00 -7.79 -17.06
C PRO A 186 -9.43 -6.37 -17.24
N HIS A 187 -8.90 -6.05 -18.41
CA HIS A 187 -8.36 -4.74 -18.77
C HIS A 187 -9.31 -3.92 -19.65
N ALA A 188 -10.51 -4.43 -19.94
CA ALA A 188 -11.49 -3.71 -20.73
C ALA A 188 -11.90 -2.39 -20.06
N LEU A 189 -12.07 -1.37 -20.89
CA LEU A 189 -12.60 -0.08 -20.45
C LEU A 189 -14.11 -0.21 -20.18
N GLN A 190 -14.54 0.39 -19.07
CA GLN A 190 -15.95 0.65 -18.78
C GLN A 190 -16.16 2.17 -18.82
N HIS A 191 -17.07 2.64 -19.65
CA HIS A 191 -17.30 4.09 -19.86
C HIS A 191 -16.03 4.89 -20.24
N GLY A 192 -15.02 4.25 -20.83
CA GLY A 192 -13.72 4.90 -21.14
C GLY A 192 -12.72 4.88 -19.98
N TYR A 193 -12.96 4.14 -18.92
CA TYR A 193 -12.09 4.05 -17.73
C TYR A 193 -11.68 2.62 -17.43
N HIS A 194 -10.47 2.45 -16.88
CA HIS A 194 -10.00 1.18 -16.33
C HIS A 194 -10.41 1.04 -14.87
N LEU A 195 -10.70 -0.18 -14.46
CA LEU A 195 -10.96 -0.55 -13.07
C LEU A 195 -9.88 -1.51 -12.59
N TYR A 196 -9.14 -1.11 -11.55
CA TYR A 196 -8.11 -1.96 -10.95
C TYR A 196 -8.20 -1.95 -9.42
N ALA A 197 -7.88 -3.10 -8.84
CA ALA A 197 -7.79 -3.24 -7.39
C ALA A 197 -6.45 -2.71 -6.88
N PHE A 198 -6.48 -1.88 -5.84
CA PHE A 198 -5.27 -1.45 -5.16
C PHE A 198 -4.61 -2.60 -4.40
N SER A 199 -3.30 -2.68 -4.46
CA SER A 199 -2.54 -3.81 -3.91
C SER A 199 -1.97 -3.58 -2.51
N GLY A 200 -2.11 -2.36 -1.95
CA GLY A 200 -1.49 -2.01 -0.65
C GLY A 200 0.02 -1.73 -0.76
N ILE A 201 0.52 -1.53 -1.98
CA ILE A 201 1.90 -1.11 -2.26
C ILE A 201 1.83 0.13 -3.14
N HIS A 202 2.52 1.20 -2.75
CA HIS A 202 2.56 2.45 -3.49
C HIS A 202 3.82 3.24 -3.17
N ALA A 203 4.24 4.13 -4.06
CA ALA A 203 5.32 5.07 -3.81
C ALA A 203 4.77 6.49 -3.83
N ILE A 204 5.18 7.30 -2.85
CA ILE A 204 4.73 8.69 -2.67
C ILE A 204 5.91 9.62 -2.85
N ALA A 205 5.79 10.59 -3.76
CA ALA A 205 6.81 11.61 -3.99
C ALA A 205 6.79 12.69 -2.88
N PRO A 206 7.88 13.44 -2.72
CA PRO A 206 7.98 14.55 -1.77
C PRO A 206 6.87 15.61 -1.92
N SER A 207 6.43 15.89 -3.15
CA SER A 207 5.33 16.84 -3.43
C SER A 207 4.01 16.41 -2.79
N ALA A 208 3.66 15.13 -2.89
CA ALA A 208 2.44 14.60 -2.28
C ALA A 208 2.57 14.51 -0.75
N LEU A 209 3.75 14.16 -0.20
CA LEU A 209 3.99 14.20 1.25
C LEU A 209 3.83 15.62 1.80
N LYS A 210 4.38 16.61 1.11
CA LYS A 210 4.22 18.03 1.49
C LYS A 210 2.75 18.45 1.51
N THR A 211 1.99 18.14 0.44
CA THR A 211 0.55 18.42 0.37
C THR A 211 -0.20 17.74 1.52
N MET A 212 0.15 16.50 1.84
CA MET A 212 -0.44 15.75 2.95
C MET A 212 -0.18 16.43 4.31
N GLN A 213 1.03 16.93 4.54
CA GLN A 213 1.39 17.64 5.77
C GLN A 213 0.64 18.96 5.93
N GLU A 214 0.46 19.71 4.83
CA GLU A 214 -0.13 21.05 4.82
C GLU A 214 -1.66 21.06 4.78
N GLU A 215 -2.28 20.12 4.04
CA GLU A 215 -3.70 20.21 3.68
C GLU A 215 -4.59 19.15 4.37
N GLU A 216 -4.03 18.14 5.07
CA GLU A 216 -4.80 17.07 5.70
C GLU A 216 -4.87 17.18 7.23
N GLY A 217 -5.94 16.61 7.80
CA GLY A 217 -6.05 16.41 9.24
C GLY A 217 -5.08 15.36 9.79
N GLU A 218 -5.29 14.90 11.01
CA GLU A 218 -4.43 13.90 11.63
C GLU A 218 -4.84 12.47 11.29
N VAL A 219 -6.14 12.19 11.20
CA VAL A 219 -6.70 10.84 10.99
C VAL A 219 -7.45 10.78 9.67
N PHE A 220 -6.93 10.04 8.70
CA PHE A 220 -7.59 9.85 7.40
C PHE A 220 -7.03 8.63 6.66
N PRO A 221 -7.88 7.96 5.84
CA PRO A 221 -7.43 6.91 4.92
C PRO A 221 -6.63 7.49 3.75
N ILE A 222 -5.58 6.80 3.32
CA ILE A 222 -4.76 7.23 2.17
C ILE A 222 -5.56 7.33 0.87
N ILE A 223 -6.56 6.47 0.68
CA ILE A 223 -7.41 6.52 -0.51
C ILE A 223 -8.21 7.83 -0.56
N ASP A 224 -8.70 8.32 0.57
CA ASP A 224 -9.42 9.59 0.63
C ASP A 224 -8.52 10.77 0.26
N PHE A 225 -7.25 10.77 0.70
CA PHE A 225 -6.24 11.73 0.26
C PHE A 225 -6.07 11.69 -1.27
N TYR A 226 -5.87 10.52 -1.84
CA TYR A 226 -5.75 10.37 -3.28
C TYR A 226 -6.97 10.91 -4.04
N LEU A 227 -8.17 10.60 -3.57
CA LEU A 227 -9.40 11.07 -4.22
C LEU A 227 -9.59 12.58 -4.10
N ARG A 228 -9.24 13.19 -2.97
CA ARG A 228 -9.32 14.65 -2.80
C ARG A 228 -8.36 15.40 -3.71
N HIS A 229 -7.15 14.85 -3.90
CA HIS A 229 -6.06 15.57 -4.57
C HIS A 229 -5.78 15.13 -6.01
N CYS A 230 -6.44 14.08 -6.56
CA CYS A 230 -6.15 13.57 -7.92
C CYS A 230 -6.41 14.57 -9.07
N LYS A 231 -7.14 15.66 -8.83
CA LYS A 231 -7.21 16.77 -9.80
C LYS A 231 -5.96 17.63 -9.80
N LYS A 232 -5.39 17.89 -8.63
CA LYS A 232 -4.24 18.77 -8.41
C LYS A 232 -2.92 18.03 -8.63
N LEU A 233 -2.81 16.83 -8.10
CA LEU A 233 -1.63 15.98 -8.14
C LEU A 233 -1.77 14.87 -9.19
N ASN A 234 -0.62 14.42 -9.71
CA ASN A 234 -0.55 13.36 -10.71
C ASN A 234 -0.35 11.99 -10.03
N PHE A 235 -1.45 11.32 -9.72
CA PHE A 235 -1.43 9.96 -9.21
C PHE A 235 -1.61 8.95 -10.35
N GLN A 236 -0.68 8.02 -10.49
CA GLN A 236 -0.64 7.04 -11.57
C GLN A 236 -0.83 5.62 -11.05
N GLY A 237 -1.49 4.77 -11.83
CA GLY A 237 -1.56 3.34 -11.58
C GLY A 237 -0.52 2.58 -12.39
N GLU A 238 0.22 1.68 -11.76
CA GLU A 238 1.05 0.69 -12.46
C GLU A 238 0.40 -0.68 -12.40
N VAL A 239 0.04 -1.22 -13.56
CA VAL A 239 -0.57 -2.55 -13.70
C VAL A 239 0.53 -3.59 -13.88
N LYS A 240 0.63 -4.54 -12.93
CA LYS A 240 1.47 -5.73 -13.08
C LYS A 240 0.58 -6.89 -13.52
N ARG A 241 0.68 -7.30 -14.79
CA ARG A 241 -0.21 -8.32 -15.40
C ARG A 241 -0.07 -9.70 -14.76
N ASP A 242 1.14 -10.07 -14.38
CA ASP A 242 1.51 -11.34 -13.73
C ASP A 242 1.57 -11.23 -12.21
N LEU A 243 0.96 -10.19 -11.62
CA LEU A 243 0.99 -9.97 -10.19
C LEU A 243 0.29 -11.11 -9.46
N LYS A 244 1.07 -11.87 -8.73
CA LYS A 244 0.59 -12.79 -7.69
C LYS A 244 0.64 -12.03 -6.37
N LEU A 245 -0.52 -11.84 -5.76
CA LEU A 245 -0.67 -11.08 -4.52
C LEU A 245 -1.55 -11.86 -3.56
N MET A 246 -1.12 -11.92 -2.31
CA MET A 246 -1.87 -12.52 -1.23
C MET A 246 -2.00 -11.54 -0.05
N ASP A 247 -3.22 -11.30 0.38
CA ASP A 247 -3.56 -10.59 1.63
C ASP A 247 -3.66 -11.62 2.76
N VAL A 248 -2.69 -11.59 3.67
CA VAL A 248 -2.67 -12.44 4.87
C VAL A 248 -3.52 -11.79 5.96
N GLY A 249 -4.78 -11.57 5.65
CA GLY A 249 -5.74 -10.90 6.55
C GLY A 249 -6.73 -11.82 7.25
N LYS A 250 -6.72 -13.13 6.97
CA LYS A 250 -7.67 -14.12 7.54
C LYS A 250 -6.95 -15.41 7.88
N ILE A 251 -7.43 -16.15 8.89
CA ILE A 251 -6.84 -17.45 9.28
C ILE A 251 -6.79 -18.41 8.08
N GLY A 252 -7.85 -18.46 7.28
CA GLY A 252 -7.91 -19.35 6.11
C GLY A 252 -6.84 -19.07 5.06
N SER A 253 -6.30 -17.85 4.98
CA SER A 253 -5.24 -17.50 4.02
C SER A 253 -3.84 -17.89 4.46
N LEU A 254 -3.61 -18.32 5.72
CA LEU A 254 -2.27 -18.64 6.21
C LEU A 254 -1.64 -19.84 5.49
N LYS A 255 -2.39 -20.92 5.28
CA LYS A 255 -1.88 -22.10 4.56
C LYS A 255 -1.52 -21.80 3.12
N GLU A 256 -2.36 -21.00 2.45
CA GLU A 256 -2.09 -20.56 1.09
C GLU A 256 -0.87 -19.62 1.04
N ALA A 257 -0.71 -18.77 2.06
CA ALA A 257 0.45 -17.90 2.22
C ALA A 257 1.75 -18.69 2.41
N GLU A 258 1.72 -19.76 3.19
CA GLU A 258 2.86 -20.68 3.34
C GLU A 258 3.26 -21.32 2.02
N ALA A 259 2.29 -21.85 1.27
CA ALA A 259 2.54 -22.41 -0.06
C ALA A 259 3.09 -21.35 -1.03
N PHE A 260 2.55 -20.12 -0.97
CA PHE A 260 3.02 -19.00 -1.79
C PHE A 260 4.50 -18.66 -1.52
N VAL A 261 4.90 -18.66 -0.25
CA VAL A 261 6.28 -18.35 0.16
C VAL A 261 7.23 -19.47 -0.23
N GLN A 262 6.86 -20.74 0.00
CA GLN A 262 7.69 -21.90 -0.36
C GLN A 262 8.02 -21.96 -1.85
N LEU A 263 7.06 -21.62 -2.71
CA LEU A 263 7.27 -21.55 -4.17
C LEU A 263 8.24 -20.44 -4.61
N ARG A 264 8.59 -19.52 -3.73
CA ARG A 264 9.51 -18.41 -4.02
C ARG A 264 10.89 -18.57 -3.38
N GLU A 265 10.99 -19.36 -2.33
CA GLU A 265 12.23 -19.65 -1.61
C GLU A 265 12.91 -20.93 -2.16
N SER A 266 12.22 -21.70 -3.02
CA SER A 266 12.75 -22.82 -3.82
C SER A 266 13.31 -22.35 -5.16
#